data_7b506437c5da820c3a19b0dd075dafd7
#
_entry.id   7b506437c5da820c3a19b0dd075dafd7
#
_cell.length_a   1.000
_cell.length_b   1.000
_cell.length_c   1.000
_cell.angle_alpha   90.00
_cell.angle_beta   90.00
_cell.angle_gamma   90.00
#
_symmetry.space_group_name_H-M   'P 1'
#
loop_
_entity.id
_entity.type
_entity.pdbx_description
1 polymer ?
#
loop_
_entity_poly.entity_id
_entity_poly.type
_entity_poly.pdbx_seq_one_letter_code
_entity_poly.pdbx_strand_id
1 'polypeptide(L)'
;MCIRDRLKGDYTGGTDYKDVFCGQAALDLSPYRCQSEAGHREEMQLERPLAKVELITTDIVKYLNKLEQTKSIRDAAIDDFTVQVLYTGYFPVGFNVVSNRPNEAVMGIKFTSNLLVLSDNEACLAFDYVLVNGEESSVTLEMIIYNEEGQEVNRVTGVEVPLKRNKITMVRDEFLTREFAPGIGIDPGFDGEINVVVP
;
A
#
# COMPACT_ATOMS: atom_id res chain seq x y z
N MET A 1 -20.30 0.25 -13.57
CA MET A 1 -18.97 0.70 -14.02
C MET A 1 -17.94 -0.05 -13.19
N CYS A 2 -17.01 -0.76 -13.82
CA CYS A 2 -15.96 -1.46 -13.10
C CYS A 2 -14.65 -0.70 -13.34
N ILE A 3 -13.92 -0.44 -12.27
CA ILE A 3 -12.55 0.10 -12.38
C ILE A 3 -11.65 -1.10 -12.69
N ARG A 4 -11.32 -1.31 -13.98
CA ARG A 4 -10.49 -2.44 -14.45
C ARG A 4 -9.08 -2.05 -14.87
N ASP A 5 -8.75 -0.76 -14.84
CA ASP A 5 -7.53 -0.25 -15.50
C ASP A 5 -6.23 -0.42 -14.70
N ARG A 6 -6.29 -1.11 -13.54
CA ARG A 6 -5.10 -1.29 -12.68
C ARG A 6 -4.06 -2.28 -13.19
N LEU A 7 -4.39 -3.09 -14.22
CA LEU A 7 -3.52 -4.14 -14.74
C LEU A 7 -3.19 -3.99 -16.24
N LYS A 8 -3.31 -2.80 -16.82
CA LYS A 8 -2.75 -2.57 -18.16
C LYS A 8 -1.24 -2.46 -18.07
N GLY A 9 -0.54 -3.56 -18.33
CA GLY A 9 0.90 -3.69 -18.22
C GLY A 9 1.33 -4.30 -16.89
N ASP A 10 2.60 -4.12 -16.53
CA ASP A 10 3.15 -4.55 -15.26
C ASP A 10 2.55 -3.72 -14.11
N TYR A 11 2.29 -4.39 -12.99
CA TYR A 11 1.76 -3.72 -11.81
C TYR A 11 2.77 -2.71 -11.27
N THR A 12 2.33 -1.49 -11.03
CA THR A 12 3.15 -0.41 -10.49
C THR A 12 2.64 -0.02 -9.11
N GLY A 13 3.42 -0.25 -8.07
CA GLY A 13 3.23 0.32 -6.73
C GLY A 13 3.87 1.69 -6.60
N GLY A 14 3.81 2.31 -5.42
CA GLY A 14 4.50 3.56 -5.13
C GLY A 14 4.02 4.76 -5.95
N THR A 15 2.75 4.81 -6.33
CA THR A 15 2.22 5.89 -7.15
C THR A 15 0.86 6.39 -6.67
N ASP A 16 0.72 7.72 -6.55
CA ASP A 16 -0.54 8.37 -6.15
C ASP A 16 -1.60 8.37 -7.27
N TYR A 17 -1.25 7.98 -8.49
CA TYR A 17 -2.24 7.82 -9.58
C TYR A 17 -3.29 6.73 -9.30
N LYS A 18 -3.04 5.88 -8.29
CA LYS A 18 -4.00 4.87 -7.84
C LYS A 18 -5.00 5.40 -6.82
N ASP A 19 -4.82 6.59 -6.29
CA ASP A 19 -5.79 7.21 -5.37
C ASP A 19 -7.04 7.60 -6.15
N VAL A 20 -8.10 6.85 -5.94
CA VAL A 20 -9.36 7.02 -6.68
C VAL A 20 -10.54 7.14 -5.72
N PHE A 21 -11.56 7.83 -6.19
CA PHE A 21 -12.81 8.02 -5.49
C PHE A 21 -13.95 7.41 -6.30
N CYS A 22 -14.96 6.90 -5.63
CA CYS A 22 -16.19 6.42 -6.24
C CYS A 22 -17.41 6.92 -5.48
N GLY A 23 -18.52 6.99 -6.17
CA GLY A 23 -19.81 7.35 -5.61
C GLY A 23 -20.91 6.96 -6.60
N GLN A 24 -22.15 6.94 -6.12
CA GLN A 24 -23.34 6.70 -6.92
C GLN A 24 -24.49 7.57 -6.44
N ALA A 25 -25.28 8.07 -7.39
CA ALA A 25 -26.50 8.78 -7.12
C ALA A 25 -27.61 8.22 -8.00
N ALA A 26 -28.81 8.10 -7.47
CA ALA A 26 -30.01 7.72 -8.23
C ALA A 26 -30.82 8.99 -8.53
N LEU A 27 -31.04 9.25 -9.82
CA LEU A 27 -31.78 10.41 -10.28
C LEU A 27 -33.13 9.98 -10.84
N ASP A 28 -34.22 10.58 -10.36
CA ASP A 28 -35.52 10.50 -11.02
C ASP A 28 -35.65 11.64 -12.02
N LEU A 29 -35.56 11.32 -13.29
CA LEU A 29 -35.70 12.27 -14.39
C LEU A 29 -37.15 12.39 -14.88
N SER A 30 -38.14 11.67 -14.30
CA SER A 30 -39.52 11.69 -14.70
C SER A 30 -40.16 13.08 -14.68
N PRO A 31 -39.86 13.96 -13.69
CA PRO A 31 -40.41 15.33 -13.66
C PRO A 31 -39.91 16.23 -14.80
N TYR A 32 -38.83 15.86 -15.48
CA TYR A 32 -38.17 16.69 -16.50
C TYR A 32 -38.49 16.30 -17.95
N ARG A 33 -39.36 15.30 -18.17
CA ARG A 33 -39.63 14.72 -19.50
C ARG A 33 -40.13 15.73 -20.54
N CYS A 34 -40.76 16.81 -20.10
CA CYS A 34 -41.40 17.80 -20.99
C CYS A 34 -40.82 19.21 -20.82
N GLN A 35 -39.67 19.34 -20.15
CA GLN A 35 -39.06 20.64 -19.86
C GLN A 35 -37.74 20.75 -20.60
N SER A 36 -37.69 21.60 -21.63
CA SER A 36 -36.45 21.79 -22.44
C SER A 36 -35.37 22.64 -21.77
N GLU A 37 -35.71 23.36 -20.69
CA GLU A 37 -34.79 24.31 -20.02
C GLU A 37 -34.65 24.08 -18.51
N ALA A 38 -35.13 22.92 -18.00
CA ALA A 38 -35.03 22.60 -16.60
C ALA A 38 -33.58 22.21 -16.22
N GLY A 39 -32.97 22.99 -15.38
CA GLY A 39 -31.73 22.60 -14.72
C GLY A 39 -31.99 21.80 -13.45
N HIS A 40 -31.31 20.66 -13.30
CA HIS A 40 -31.27 19.91 -12.05
C HIS A 40 -29.85 19.92 -11.49
N ARG A 41 -29.73 20.16 -10.18
CA ARG A 41 -28.47 20.07 -9.47
C ARG A 41 -28.57 18.96 -8.44
N GLU A 42 -27.65 18.02 -8.52
CA GLU A 42 -27.51 16.92 -7.57
C GLU A 42 -26.14 16.96 -6.91
N GLU A 43 -26.09 16.62 -5.64
CA GLU A 43 -24.83 16.47 -4.89
C GLU A 43 -24.55 14.97 -4.71
N MET A 44 -23.34 14.55 -5.10
CA MET A 44 -22.89 13.18 -4.94
C MET A 44 -21.68 13.12 -4.00
N GLN A 45 -21.81 12.33 -2.96
CA GLN A 45 -20.69 12.06 -2.08
C GLN A 45 -19.74 11.04 -2.71
N LEU A 46 -18.46 11.35 -2.71
CA LEU A 46 -17.40 10.46 -3.18
C LEU A 46 -16.61 9.92 -2.00
N GLU A 47 -16.31 8.62 -2.03
CA GLU A 47 -15.55 7.90 -1.01
C GLU A 47 -14.38 7.16 -1.63
N ARG A 48 -13.29 7.00 -0.87
CA ARG A 48 -12.17 6.15 -1.28
C ARG A 48 -12.51 4.67 -1.03
N PRO A 49 -12.53 3.82 -2.06
CA PRO A 49 -12.67 2.38 -1.89
C PRO A 49 -11.35 1.70 -1.47
N LEU A 50 -10.34 2.46 -1.14
CA LEU A 50 -8.95 2.08 -0.95
C LEU A 50 -8.50 2.30 0.49
N ALA A 51 -7.47 1.53 0.87
CA ALA A 51 -6.52 1.86 1.94
C ALA A 51 -5.16 2.20 1.31
N LYS A 52 -4.39 3.09 1.92
CA LYS A 52 -2.97 3.28 1.63
C LYS A 52 -2.17 2.43 2.60
N VAL A 53 -1.19 1.71 2.08
CA VAL A 53 -0.20 0.94 2.87
C VAL A 53 1.14 1.64 2.75
N GLU A 54 1.83 1.86 3.86
CA GLU A 54 3.20 2.39 3.91
C GLU A 54 4.06 1.45 4.73
N LEU A 55 5.20 1.04 4.17
CA LEU A 55 6.18 0.17 4.80
C LEU A 55 7.38 1.03 5.19
N ILE A 56 7.63 1.20 6.50
CA ILE A 56 8.61 2.15 7.02
C ILE A 56 9.64 1.40 7.86
N THR A 57 10.92 1.49 7.50
CA THR A 57 12.01 1.02 8.34
C THR A 57 12.43 2.08 9.35
N THR A 58 12.84 1.66 10.54
CA THR A 58 13.20 2.54 11.67
C THR A 58 14.61 2.31 12.18
N ASP A 59 15.48 1.67 11.39
CA ASP A 59 16.77 1.16 11.83
C ASP A 59 17.95 1.51 10.90
N ILE A 60 17.86 2.63 10.17
CA ILE A 60 18.90 3.08 9.25
C ILE A 60 20.25 3.20 9.98
N VAL A 61 20.28 3.92 11.10
CA VAL A 61 21.52 4.14 11.87
C VAL A 61 22.10 2.82 12.37
N LYS A 62 21.24 1.91 12.84
CA LYS A 62 21.67 0.58 13.30
C LYS A 62 22.28 -0.24 12.17
N TYR A 63 21.69 -0.18 10.98
CA TYR A 63 22.18 -0.86 9.79
C TYR A 63 23.54 -0.31 9.36
N LEU A 64 23.71 1.01 9.25
CA LEU A 64 24.97 1.67 8.88
C LEU A 64 26.08 1.35 9.87
N ASN A 65 25.83 1.42 11.18
CA ASN A 65 26.79 1.04 12.21
C ASN A 65 27.24 -0.43 12.09
N LYS A 66 26.33 -1.34 11.71
CA LYS A 66 26.67 -2.75 11.46
C LYS A 66 27.59 -2.90 10.24
N LEU A 67 27.38 -2.14 9.18
CA LEU A 67 28.24 -2.13 7.99
C LEU A 67 29.63 -1.60 8.30
N GLU A 68 29.77 -0.50 9.03
CA GLU A 68 31.07 0.07 9.43
C GLU A 68 31.90 -0.93 10.24
N GLN A 69 31.29 -1.68 11.15
CA GLN A 69 31.95 -2.71 11.95
C GLN A 69 32.46 -3.87 11.10
N THR A 70 31.81 -4.19 9.99
CA THR A 70 32.22 -5.28 9.09
C THR A 70 33.27 -4.86 8.05
N LYS A 71 33.80 -3.62 8.10
CA LYS A 71 34.75 -3.01 7.14
C LYS A 71 34.32 -3.06 5.67
N SER A 72 33.06 -3.23 5.41
CA SER A 72 32.58 -3.57 4.07
C SER A 72 32.25 -2.39 3.21
N ILE A 73 32.12 -1.13 3.68
CA ILE A 73 31.66 -0.09 2.74
C ILE A 73 32.23 1.28 3.08
N ARG A 74 32.80 1.91 2.04
CA ARG A 74 32.96 3.35 1.92
C ARG A 74 31.72 3.87 1.22
N ASP A 75 30.97 4.79 1.86
CA ASP A 75 29.88 5.59 1.29
C ASP A 75 28.65 4.81 0.76
N ALA A 76 28.10 3.85 1.52
CA ALA A 76 26.82 3.27 1.18
C ALA A 76 25.70 4.33 1.35
N ALA A 77 25.21 4.85 0.24
CA ALA A 77 24.02 5.69 0.21
C ALA A 77 22.78 4.79 0.27
N ILE A 78 21.99 4.90 1.33
CA ILE A 78 20.71 4.18 1.47
C ILE A 78 19.71 4.61 0.40
N ASP A 79 19.86 5.82 -0.14
CA ASP A 79 18.99 6.39 -1.18
C ASP A 79 18.93 5.53 -2.46
N ASP A 80 19.96 4.72 -2.72
CA ASP A 80 20.03 3.84 -3.90
C ASP A 80 19.48 2.44 -3.65
N PHE A 81 18.92 2.20 -2.46
CA PHE A 81 18.29 0.90 -2.15
C PHE A 81 16.96 0.75 -2.88
N THR A 82 16.68 -0.49 -3.26
CA THR A 82 15.40 -0.86 -3.89
C THR A 82 14.70 -1.93 -3.09
N VAL A 83 13.38 -1.92 -3.13
CA VAL A 83 12.54 -2.87 -2.40
C VAL A 83 11.58 -3.53 -3.38
N GLN A 84 11.63 -4.85 -3.46
CA GLN A 84 10.63 -5.62 -4.17
C GLN A 84 9.55 -6.06 -3.18
N VAL A 85 8.30 -5.69 -3.45
CA VAL A 85 7.12 -6.10 -2.70
C VAL A 85 6.36 -7.14 -3.51
N LEU A 86 6.00 -8.26 -2.88
CA LEU A 86 5.20 -9.33 -3.44
C LEU A 86 3.97 -9.56 -2.57
N TYR A 87 2.78 -9.41 -3.13
CA TYR A 87 1.54 -9.85 -2.47
C TYR A 87 1.36 -11.36 -2.66
N THR A 88 1.45 -12.10 -1.56
CA THR A 88 1.47 -13.58 -1.59
C THR A 88 0.06 -14.20 -1.59
N GLY A 89 -0.97 -13.42 -1.22
CA GLY A 89 -2.38 -13.83 -1.25
C GLY A 89 -3.13 -13.30 -2.47
N TYR A 90 -4.47 -13.37 -2.39
CA TYR A 90 -5.35 -12.75 -3.38
C TYR A 90 -5.31 -11.23 -3.24
N PHE A 91 -4.91 -10.56 -4.31
CA PHE A 91 -4.82 -9.12 -4.39
C PHE A 91 -5.98 -8.55 -5.23
N PRO A 92 -6.80 -7.63 -4.69
CA PRO A 92 -7.95 -7.08 -5.40
C PRO A 92 -7.50 -6.10 -6.49
N VAL A 93 -7.92 -6.35 -7.73
CA VAL A 93 -7.53 -5.57 -8.92
C VAL A 93 -8.68 -4.89 -9.62
N GLY A 94 -9.90 -5.31 -9.37
CA GLY A 94 -11.12 -4.73 -9.91
C GLY A 94 -12.07 -4.28 -8.82
N PHE A 95 -12.87 -3.25 -9.09
CA PHE A 95 -13.88 -2.72 -8.18
C PHE A 95 -15.19 -2.44 -8.90
N ASN A 96 -16.29 -2.96 -8.37
CA ASN A 96 -17.63 -2.70 -8.85
C ASN A 96 -18.27 -1.58 -8.01
N VAL A 97 -18.43 -0.41 -8.62
CA VAL A 97 -18.98 0.79 -7.96
C VAL A 97 -20.42 0.58 -7.51
N VAL A 98 -21.22 -0.19 -8.28
CA VAL A 98 -22.63 -0.41 -7.94
C VAL A 98 -22.81 -1.28 -6.71
N SER A 99 -22.03 -2.37 -6.59
CA SER A 99 -22.04 -3.23 -5.40
C SER A 99 -21.13 -2.72 -4.27
N ASN A 100 -20.37 -1.66 -4.54
CA ASN A 100 -19.38 -1.07 -3.63
C ASN A 100 -18.36 -2.09 -3.05
N ARG A 101 -17.89 -3.02 -3.90
CA ARG A 101 -16.98 -4.11 -3.51
C ARG A 101 -15.99 -4.46 -4.61
N PRO A 102 -14.79 -4.97 -4.25
CA PRO A 102 -13.93 -5.65 -5.21
C PRO A 102 -14.67 -6.80 -5.90
N ASN A 103 -14.45 -6.97 -7.19
CA ASN A 103 -15.09 -8.00 -8.01
C ASN A 103 -14.10 -8.88 -8.78
N GLU A 104 -12.82 -8.59 -8.64
CA GLU A 104 -11.74 -9.32 -9.31
C GLU A 104 -10.51 -9.32 -8.40
N ALA A 105 -9.81 -10.47 -8.33
CA ALA A 105 -8.58 -10.61 -7.56
C ALA A 105 -7.61 -11.53 -8.31
N VAL A 106 -6.31 -11.26 -8.14
CA VAL A 106 -5.23 -12.06 -8.73
C VAL A 106 -4.18 -12.39 -7.68
N MET A 107 -3.34 -13.39 -7.96
CA MET A 107 -2.22 -13.78 -7.10
C MET A 107 -0.89 -13.39 -7.72
N GLY A 108 0.15 -13.23 -6.89
CA GLY A 108 1.52 -13.00 -7.35
C GLY A 108 1.78 -11.60 -7.89
N ILE A 109 0.99 -10.63 -7.47
CA ILE A 109 1.24 -9.21 -7.78
C ILE A 109 2.51 -8.76 -7.09
N LYS A 110 3.42 -8.18 -7.86
CA LYS A 110 4.68 -7.64 -7.36
C LYS A 110 5.02 -6.31 -8.01
N PHE A 111 5.78 -5.50 -7.31
CA PHE A 111 6.35 -4.26 -7.82
C PHE A 111 7.68 -3.95 -7.13
N THR A 112 8.47 -3.07 -7.72
CA THR A 112 9.70 -2.55 -7.15
C THR A 112 9.51 -1.08 -6.82
N SER A 113 10.01 -0.65 -5.66
CA SER A 113 10.02 0.72 -5.17
C SER A 113 11.45 1.14 -4.86
N ASN A 114 11.76 2.42 -5.06
CA ASN A 114 12.96 3.02 -4.50
C ASN A 114 12.66 3.45 -3.07
N LEU A 115 13.66 3.35 -2.22
CA LEU A 115 13.59 3.79 -0.83
C LEU A 115 13.54 5.32 -0.77
N LEU A 116 12.70 5.86 0.09
CA LEU A 116 12.59 7.30 0.34
C LEU A 116 12.97 7.60 1.80
N VAL A 117 14.10 8.25 2.01
CA VAL A 117 14.55 8.65 3.35
C VAL A 117 13.60 9.71 3.92
N LEU A 118 13.09 9.47 5.12
CA LEU A 118 12.19 10.36 5.85
C LEU A 118 12.93 11.14 6.94
N SER A 119 13.92 10.51 7.58
CA SER A 119 14.76 11.09 8.61
C SER A 119 16.09 10.32 8.69
N ASP A 120 16.98 10.73 9.59
CA ASP A 120 18.28 10.06 9.79
C ASP A 120 18.15 8.56 10.12
N ASN A 121 17.02 8.15 10.69
CA ASN A 121 16.80 6.75 11.12
C ASN A 121 15.59 6.08 10.48
N GLU A 122 14.77 6.80 9.71
CA GLU A 122 13.56 6.26 9.10
C GLU A 122 13.55 6.43 7.59
N ALA A 123 13.09 5.40 6.87
CA ALA A 123 12.81 5.48 5.45
C ALA A 123 11.51 4.74 5.09
N CYS A 124 10.78 5.30 4.14
CA CYS A 124 9.69 4.60 3.47
C CYS A 124 10.29 3.65 2.45
N LEU A 125 10.13 2.36 2.67
CA LEU A 125 10.59 1.29 1.79
C LEU A 125 9.71 1.17 0.55
N ALA A 126 8.39 1.25 0.76
CA ALA A 126 7.40 1.21 -0.31
C ALA A 126 6.06 1.71 0.20
N PHE A 127 5.21 2.17 -0.72
CA PHE A 127 3.79 2.39 -0.43
C PHE A 127 2.91 1.87 -1.58
N ASP A 128 1.65 1.60 -1.30
CA ASP A 128 0.68 1.22 -2.32
C ASP A 128 -0.76 1.56 -1.89
N TYR A 129 -1.67 1.61 -2.87
CA TYR A 129 -3.10 1.77 -2.65
C TYR A 129 -3.82 0.47 -2.98
N VAL A 130 -4.49 -0.10 -1.99
CA VAL A 130 -5.15 -1.40 -2.07
C VAL A 130 -6.66 -1.26 -1.94
N LEU A 131 -7.41 -1.90 -2.83
CA LEU A 131 -8.88 -1.96 -2.75
C LEU A 131 -9.31 -2.77 -1.52
N VAL A 132 -10.22 -2.21 -0.71
CA VAL A 132 -10.70 -2.85 0.51
C VAL A 132 -12.02 -3.56 0.27
N ASN A 133 -12.10 -4.82 0.69
CA ASN A 133 -13.34 -5.60 0.60
C ASN A 133 -14.23 -5.36 1.82
N GLY A 134 -15.27 -4.55 1.63
CA GLY A 134 -16.11 -4.06 2.74
C GLY A 134 -15.48 -2.83 3.39
N GLU A 135 -15.62 -2.69 4.68
CA GLU A 135 -15.01 -1.60 5.46
C GLU A 135 -13.58 -1.93 5.87
N GLU A 136 -13.30 -3.20 6.13
CA GLU A 136 -12.01 -3.73 6.56
C GLU A 136 -11.68 -5.03 5.84
N SER A 137 -10.41 -5.26 5.56
CA SER A 137 -9.87 -6.50 5.00
C SER A 137 -8.37 -6.60 5.35
N SER A 138 -7.67 -7.60 4.85
CA SER A 138 -6.21 -7.66 4.96
C SER A 138 -5.58 -8.14 3.66
N VAL A 139 -4.27 -7.89 3.52
CA VAL A 139 -3.40 -8.49 2.50
C VAL A 139 -2.16 -9.04 3.15
N THR A 140 -1.60 -10.09 2.56
CA THR A 140 -0.32 -10.65 2.99
C THR A 140 0.75 -10.34 1.98
N LEU A 141 1.90 -9.87 2.43
CA LEU A 141 3.01 -9.52 1.57
C LEU A 141 4.34 -10.08 2.05
N GLU A 142 5.28 -10.13 1.12
CA GLU A 142 6.70 -10.37 1.31
C GLU A 142 7.47 -9.19 0.75
N MET A 143 8.56 -8.80 1.41
CA MET A 143 9.50 -7.78 0.94
C MET A 143 10.89 -8.34 0.81
N ILE A 144 11.61 -7.90 -0.22
CA ILE A 144 13.04 -8.14 -0.36
C ILE A 144 13.70 -6.79 -0.57
N ILE A 145 14.66 -6.46 0.29
CA ILE A 145 15.42 -5.21 0.24
C ILE A 145 16.76 -5.49 -0.42
N TYR A 146 17.13 -4.69 -1.41
CA TYR A 146 18.38 -4.78 -2.13
C TYR A 146 19.19 -3.51 -1.95
N ASN A 147 20.52 -3.64 -1.85
CA ASN A 147 21.43 -2.51 -1.88
C ASN A 147 21.66 -2.00 -3.32
N GLU A 148 22.48 -0.97 -3.47
CA GLU A 148 22.86 -0.38 -4.77
C GLU A 148 23.48 -1.39 -5.76
N GLU A 149 24.16 -2.41 -5.24
CA GLU A 149 24.79 -3.48 -6.03
C GLU A 149 23.77 -4.59 -6.44
N GLY A 150 22.52 -4.47 -6.01
CA GLY A 150 21.47 -5.49 -6.22
C GLY A 150 21.62 -6.72 -5.35
N GLN A 151 22.41 -6.65 -4.27
CA GLN A 151 22.54 -7.73 -3.30
C GLN A 151 21.40 -7.65 -2.29
N GLU A 152 20.85 -8.81 -1.92
CA GLU A 152 19.81 -8.91 -0.90
C GLU A 152 20.38 -8.50 0.47
N VAL A 153 19.80 -7.46 1.05
CA VAL A 153 20.11 -6.96 2.39
C VAL A 153 19.30 -7.71 3.42
N ASN A 154 18.01 -7.82 3.18
CA ASN A 154 17.09 -8.54 4.06
C ASN A 154 15.84 -9.01 3.30
N ARG A 155 15.18 -10.02 3.87
CA ARG A 155 13.92 -10.58 3.37
C ARG A 155 12.93 -10.73 4.51
N VAL A 156 11.75 -10.18 4.31
CA VAL A 156 10.64 -10.21 5.27
C VAL A 156 9.48 -10.95 4.64
N THR A 157 8.98 -11.99 5.30
CA THR A 157 7.92 -12.83 4.76
C THR A 157 6.72 -12.90 5.71
N GLY A 158 5.52 -13.13 5.16
CA GLY A 158 4.31 -13.35 5.93
C GLY A 158 3.79 -12.11 6.67
N VAL A 159 4.07 -10.91 6.15
CA VAL A 159 3.55 -9.67 6.72
C VAL A 159 2.07 -9.55 6.41
N GLU A 160 1.20 -9.71 7.39
CA GLU A 160 -0.22 -9.45 7.25
C GLU A 160 -0.52 -7.98 7.54
N VAL A 161 -1.07 -7.27 6.56
CA VAL A 161 -1.36 -5.85 6.64
C VAL A 161 -2.87 -5.66 6.72
N PRO A 162 -3.42 -5.21 7.84
CA PRO A 162 -4.82 -4.85 7.95
C PRO A 162 -5.12 -3.60 7.13
N LEU A 163 -6.27 -3.60 6.47
CA LEU A 163 -6.72 -2.54 5.59
C LEU A 163 -8.06 -2.01 6.07
N LYS A 164 -8.20 -0.69 6.13
CA LYS A 164 -9.47 -0.02 6.39
C LYS A 164 -9.70 1.06 5.33
N ARG A 165 -10.92 1.13 4.80
CA ARG A 165 -11.27 2.14 3.78
C ARG A 165 -10.91 3.54 4.23
N ASN A 166 -10.36 4.31 3.29
CA ASN A 166 -10.00 5.71 3.48
C ASN A 166 -9.02 5.94 4.66
N LYS A 167 -8.21 4.92 5.01
CA LYS A 167 -7.19 4.99 6.05
C LYS A 167 -5.83 4.63 5.49
N ILE A 168 -4.79 5.09 6.21
CA ILE A 168 -3.40 4.70 5.98
C ILE A 168 -3.04 3.64 7.00
N THR A 169 -2.50 2.51 6.54
CA THR A 169 -1.86 1.52 7.39
C THR A 169 -0.36 1.70 7.29
N MET A 170 0.28 2.09 8.38
CA MET A 170 1.74 2.19 8.47
C MET A 170 2.28 0.94 9.16
N VAL A 171 3.14 0.21 8.46
CA VAL A 171 3.87 -0.94 9.01
C VAL A 171 5.27 -0.46 9.31
N ARG A 172 5.61 -0.33 10.60
CA ARG A 172 6.90 0.19 11.08
C ARG A 172 7.66 -0.90 11.79
N ASP A 173 8.90 -1.17 11.37
CA ASP A 173 9.81 -2.10 12.06
C ASP A 173 11.28 -1.87 11.66
N GLU A 174 12.18 -2.63 12.24
CA GLU A 174 13.62 -2.70 11.93
C GLU A 174 13.88 -3.59 10.70
N PHE A 175 13.34 -3.21 9.54
CA PHE A 175 13.37 -4.05 8.34
C PHE A 175 14.76 -4.28 7.74
N LEU A 176 15.76 -3.47 8.07
CA LEU A 176 17.12 -3.61 7.54
C LEU A 176 17.99 -4.58 8.37
N THR A 177 17.73 -4.71 9.68
CA THR A 177 18.66 -5.43 10.57
C THR A 177 18.07 -6.62 11.29
N ARG A 178 16.73 -6.71 11.36
CA ARG A 178 16.04 -7.76 12.10
C ARG A 178 15.91 -9.04 11.26
N GLU A 179 16.18 -10.18 11.88
CA GLU A 179 15.83 -11.49 11.33
C GLU A 179 14.33 -11.74 11.58
N PHE A 180 13.56 -11.91 10.52
CA PHE A 180 12.13 -12.15 10.62
C PHE A 180 11.82 -13.64 10.71
N ALA A 181 11.22 -14.05 11.84
CA ALA A 181 10.47 -15.30 11.93
C ALA A 181 9.01 -15.02 11.51
N PRO A 182 8.32 -15.93 10.82
CA PRO A 182 6.93 -15.71 10.43
C PRO A 182 6.03 -15.59 11.67
N GLY A 183 5.33 -14.47 11.78
CA GLY A 183 4.36 -14.17 12.84
C GLY A 183 4.29 -12.67 13.13
N ILE A 184 3.15 -12.05 12.85
CA ILE A 184 2.91 -10.63 13.09
C ILE A 184 1.98 -10.46 14.28
N GLY A 185 2.38 -9.64 15.27
CA GLY A 185 1.48 -9.12 16.28
C GLY A 185 0.74 -7.88 15.74
N ILE A 186 -0.57 -7.89 15.84
CA ILE A 186 -1.40 -6.72 15.53
C ILE A 186 -1.61 -5.97 16.85
N ASP A 187 -1.24 -4.69 16.91
CA ASP A 187 -1.63 -3.81 17.99
C ASP A 187 -3.06 -3.29 17.73
N PRO A 188 -4.05 -3.59 18.62
CA PRO A 188 -5.43 -3.19 18.43
C PRO A 188 -5.73 -1.72 18.79
N GLY A 189 -4.74 -0.91 19.13
CA GLY A 189 -4.92 0.50 19.47
C GLY A 189 -5.18 1.39 18.26
N PHE A 190 -6.43 1.81 18.06
CA PHE A 190 -6.89 2.53 16.86
C PHE A 190 -7.37 3.94 17.18
N ASP A 191 -6.77 4.95 16.50
CA ASP A 191 -7.43 6.23 16.19
C ASP A 191 -6.82 6.83 14.91
N GLY A 192 -7.39 6.45 13.74
CA GLY A 192 -7.07 7.09 12.45
C GLY A 192 -5.96 6.45 11.62
N GLU A 193 -4.92 5.90 12.21
CA GLU A 193 -3.83 5.17 11.59
C GLU A 193 -3.75 3.77 12.18
N ILE A 194 -3.46 2.77 11.33
CA ILE A 194 -3.14 1.43 11.80
C ILE A 194 -1.62 1.33 11.91
N ASN A 195 -1.10 1.27 13.12
CA ASN A 195 0.31 0.98 13.33
C ASN A 195 0.46 -0.52 13.56
N VAL A 196 1.15 -1.20 12.65
CA VAL A 196 1.49 -2.61 12.80
C VAL A 196 2.93 -2.71 13.27
N VAL A 197 3.14 -3.23 14.48
CA VAL A 197 4.47 -3.60 14.97
C VAL A 197 4.66 -5.08 14.68
N VAL A 198 5.67 -5.41 13.91
CA VAL A 198 6.02 -6.81 13.58
C VAL A 198 6.78 -7.40 14.77
N PRO A 199 6.34 -8.52 15.40
CA PRO A 199 6.93 -9.10 16.61
C PRO A 199 8.32 -9.70 16.40
#